data_bcb484f380b7f4eba678e8d6f09df5a6
#
_entry.id   bcb484f380b7f4eba678e8d6f09df5a6
#
_cell.length_a   1.000
_cell.length_b   1.000
_cell.length_c   1.000
_cell.angle_alpha   90.00
_cell.angle_beta   90.00
_cell.angle_gamma   90.00
#
_symmetry.space_group_name_H-M   'P 1'
#
loop_
_entity.id
_entity.type
_entity.pdbx_description
1 polymer ?
#
loop_
_entity_poly.entity_id
_entity_poly.type
_entity_poly.pdbx_seq_one_letter_code
_entity_poly.pdbx_strand_id
1 'polypeptide(L)'
;MSEEVPIEDYIRDLRQKLRENPDCALTHYNLGIALTKQHKWNEAISEFEEAIDASPRMVEAYINLSGIYFQKGEIDKGIDLCKRVIELRSDFAIPYGNLGFAYLEQGEVGKAIDMLQVAVKKDPKFVQALSTLGSAYLRQGKIEESIESNKKAIDIAPNFAVAHNNLAIAYLEKEEFKKAMEHCDKAAEFGFDVHPDLLKELEAYR
;
A
#
# COMPACT_ATOMS: atom_id res chain seq x y z
N MET A 1 -22.74 9.25 21.77
CA MET A 1 -21.97 8.10 21.30
C MET A 1 -22.85 7.40 20.28
N SER A 2 -22.60 7.55 18.99
CA SER A 2 -23.30 6.78 17.95
C SER A 2 -22.83 5.33 18.10
N GLU A 3 -23.75 4.40 18.39
CA GLU A 3 -23.47 2.97 18.35
C GLU A 3 -22.99 2.66 16.93
N GLU A 4 -21.74 2.18 16.80
CA GLU A 4 -21.25 1.67 15.52
C GLU A 4 -22.09 0.44 15.17
N VAL A 5 -22.81 0.52 14.06
CA VAL A 5 -23.59 -0.62 13.54
C VAL A 5 -22.64 -1.78 13.30
N PRO A 6 -22.89 -2.97 13.87
CA PRO A 6 -22.07 -4.14 13.62
C PRO A 6 -21.89 -4.37 12.11
N ILE A 7 -20.70 -4.75 11.69
CA ILE A 7 -20.38 -4.90 10.26
C ILE A 7 -21.29 -5.95 9.57
N GLU A 8 -21.72 -6.96 10.31
CA GLU A 8 -22.66 -7.98 9.83
C GLU A 8 -24.04 -7.39 9.51
N ASP A 9 -24.54 -6.48 10.34
CA ASP A 9 -25.81 -5.81 10.12
C ASP A 9 -25.72 -4.87 8.91
N TYR A 10 -24.58 -4.18 8.75
CA TYR A 10 -24.33 -3.36 7.58
C TYR A 10 -24.28 -4.19 6.28
N ILE A 11 -23.59 -5.33 6.30
CA ILE A 11 -23.56 -6.27 5.15
C ILE A 11 -24.97 -6.78 4.81
N ARG A 12 -25.78 -7.10 5.83
CA ARG A 12 -27.16 -7.55 5.64
C ARG A 12 -28.03 -6.46 5.00
N ASP A 13 -27.90 -5.22 5.42
CA ASP A 13 -28.60 -4.07 4.83
C ASP A 13 -28.21 -3.86 3.36
N LEU A 14 -26.90 -3.91 3.05
CA LEU A 14 -26.41 -3.78 1.67
C LEU A 14 -26.97 -4.91 0.77
N ARG A 15 -26.97 -6.16 1.25
CA ARG A 15 -27.56 -7.28 0.51
C ARG A 15 -29.08 -7.12 0.32
N GLN A 16 -29.77 -6.51 1.28
CA GLN A 16 -31.20 -6.21 1.11
C GLN A 16 -31.40 -5.15 0.02
N LYS A 17 -30.61 -4.08 0.01
CA LYS A 17 -30.66 -3.04 -1.04
C LYS A 17 -30.37 -3.60 -2.43
N LEU A 18 -29.45 -4.56 -2.56
CA LEU A 18 -29.17 -5.23 -3.85
C LEU A 18 -30.33 -6.12 -4.32
N ARG A 19 -31.17 -6.66 -3.44
CA ARG A 19 -32.42 -7.36 -3.87
C ARG A 19 -33.42 -6.40 -4.51
N GLU A 20 -33.43 -5.14 -4.08
CA GLU A 20 -34.33 -4.10 -4.59
C GLU A 20 -33.76 -3.42 -5.83
N ASN A 21 -32.45 -3.25 -5.89
CA ASN A 21 -31.70 -2.66 -7.01
C ASN A 21 -30.42 -3.44 -7.30
N PRO A 22 -30.47 -4.52 -8.08
CA PRO A 22 -29.33 -5.41 -8.33
C PRO A 22 -28.16 -4.76 -9.05
N ASP A 23 -28.37 -3.71 -9.83
CA ASP A 23 -27.33 -3.07 -10.66
C ASP A 23 -26.76 -1.81 -10.01
N CYS A 24 -26.94 -1.65 -8.69
CA CYS A 24 -26.44 -0.47 -8.00
C CYS A 24 -24.93 -0.55 -7.72
N ALA A 25 -24.10 0.02 -8.61
CA ALA A 25 -22.65 0.03 -8.52
C ALA A 25 -22.11 0.47 -7.14
N LEU A 26 -22.72 1.51 -6.54
CA LEU A 26 -22.27 2.02 -5.23
C LEU A 26 -22.58 1.01 -4.10
N THR A 27 -23.69 0.28 -4.19
CA THR A 27 -24.04 -0.73 -3.18
C THR A 27 -23.12 -1.94 -3.28
N HIS A 28 -22.81 -2.42 -4.48
CA HIS A 28 -21.79 -3.45 -4.71
C HIS A 28 -20.44 -3.03 -4.19
N TYR A 29 -19.99 -1.81 -4.53
CA TYR A 29 -18.72 -1.26 -4.03
C TYR A 29 -18.66 -1.24 -2.49
N ASN A 30 -19.70 -0.74 -1.83
CA ASN A 30 -19.75 -0.69 -0.37
C ASN A 30 -19.78 -2.08 0.26
N LEU A 31 -20.46 -3.04 -0.36
CA LEU A 31 -20.47 -4.44 0.08
C LEU A 31 -19.08 -5.06 -0.08
N GLY A 32 -18.40 -4.82 -1.20
CA GLY A 32 -17.02 -5.22 -1.42
C GLY A 32 -16.07 -4.70 -0.33
N ILE A 33 -16.19 -3.42 0.05
CA ILE A 33 -15.40 -2.83 1.16
C ILE A 33 -15.71 -3.53 2.49
N ALA A 34 -16.99 -3.76 2.81
CA ALA A 34 -17.37 -4.40 4.06
C ALA A 34 -16.86 -5.86 4.14
N LEU A 35 -16.92 -6.60 3.03
CA LEU A 35 -16.40 -7.96 2.92
C LEU A 35 -14.87 -8.01 3.02
N THR A 36 -14.16 -7.02 2.45
CA THR A 36 -12.71 -6.86 2.58
C THR A 36 -12.31 -6.73 4.05
N LYS A 37 -13.04 -5.93 4.84
CA LYS A 37 -12.80 -5.80 6.29
C LYS A 37 -13.01 -7.10 7.06
N GLN A 38 -13.83 -8.01 6.55
CA GLN A 38 -14.01 -9.36 7.11
C GLN A 38 -13.08 -10.40 6.51
N HIS A 39 -12.09 -10.02 5.68
CA HIS A 39 -11.19 -10.92 4.97
C HIS A 39 -11.90 -11.94 4.06
N LYS A 40 -13.13 -11.64 3.64
CA LYS A 40 -13.91 -12.46 2.69
C LYS A 40 -13.53 -12.12 1.25
N TRP A 41 -12.26 -12.39 0.91
CA TRP A 41 -11.64 -11.92 -0.32
C TRP A 41 -12.39 -12.28 -1.60
N ASN A 42 -12.85 -13.54 -1.73
CA ASN A 42 -13.54 -13.99 -2.96
C ASN A 42 -14.91 -13.32 -3.14
N GLU A 43 -15.66 -13.15 -2.04
CA GLU A 43 -16.94 -12.42 -2.10
C GLU A 43 -16.68 -10.94 -2.42
N ALA A 44 -15.66 -10.33 -1.81
CA ALA A 44 -15.30 -8.94 -2.09
C ALA A 44 -14.88 -8.72 -3.55
N ILE A 45 -14.11 -9.65 -4.15
CA ILE A 45 -13.75 -9.62 -5.58
C ILE A 45 -15.02 -9.57 -6.43
N SER A 46 -15.95 -10.51 -6.22
CA SER A 46 -17.21 -10.55 -6.98
C SER A 46 -17.99 -9.25 -6.89
N GLU A 47 -18.09 -8.66 -5.69
CA GLU A 47 -18.82 -7.42 -5.51
C GLU A 47 -18.13 -6.21 -6.17
N PHE A 48 -16.79 -6.17 -6.18
CA PHE A 48 -16.09 -5.13 -6.92
C PHE A 48 -16.20 -5.30 -8.44
N GLU A 49 -16.21 -6.54 -8.94
CA GLU A 49 -16.45 -6.84 -10.36
C GLU A 49 -17.86 -6.39 -10.79
N GLU A 50 -18.89 -6.70 -10.02
CA GLU A 50 -20.25 -6.19 -10.25
C GLU A 50 -20.34 -4.66 -10.20
N ALA A 51 -19.61 -4.02 -9.28
CA ALA A 51 -19.54 -2.57 -9.22
C ALA A 51 -18.89 -1.97 -10.47
N ILE A 52 -17.86 -2.62 -11.01
CA ILE A 52 -17.17 -2.22 -12.24
C ILE A 52 -18.08 -2.44 -13.46
N ASP A 53 -18.80 -3.54 -13.54
CA ASP A 53 -19.70 -3.84 -14.65
C ASP A 53 -20.85 -2.84 -14.68
N ALA A 54 -21.43 -2.51 -13.51
CA ALA A 54 -22.47 -1.49 -13.40
C ALA A 54 -21.93 -0.05 -13.61
N SER A 55 -20.66 0.21 -13.30
CA SER A 55 -20.02 1.52 -13.48
C SER A 55 -18.57 1.39 -13.93
N PRO A 56 -18.29 1.24 -15.24
CA PRO A 56 -16.94 0.98 -15.77
C PRO A 56 -15.92 2.12 -15.58
N ARG A 57 -16.31 3.23 -14.98
CA ARG A 57 -15.43 4.36 -14.64
C ARG A 57 -15.24 4.55 -13.14
N MET A 58 -15.70 3.62 -12.31
CA MET A 58 -15.54 3.67 -10.85
C MET A 58 -14.10 3.27 -10.47
N VAL A 59 -13.19 4.25 -10.50
CA VAL A 59 -11.76 4.02 -10.23
C VAL A 59 -11.50 3.45 -8.84
N GLU A 60 -12.34 3.75 -7.88
CA GLU A 60 -12.27 3.27 -6.50
C GLU A 60 -12.44 1.73 -6.43
N ALA A 61 -13.33 1.16 -7.24
CA ALA A 61 -13.53 -0.28 -7.31
C ALA A 61 -12.30 -0.99 -7.90
N TYR A 62 -11.74 -0.46 -8.99
CA TYR A 62 -10.49 -0.99 -9.58
C TYR A 62 -9.33 -0.97 -8.59
N ILE A 63 -9.17 0.12 -7.81
CA ILE A 63 -8.08 0.26 -6.83
C ILE A 63 -8.22 -0.77 -5.70
N ASN A 64 -9.43 -0.93 -5.15
CA ASN A 64 -9.65 -1.90 -4.08
C ASN A 64 -9.47 -3.33 -4.58
N LEU A 65 -9.99 -3.65 -5.76
CA LEU A 65 -9.82 -4.94 -6.40
C LEU A 65 -8.33 -5.23 -6.67
N SER A 66 -7.55 -4.25 -7.16
CA SER A 66 -6.11 -4.41 -7.37
C SER A 66 -5.38 -4.73 -6.06
N GLY A 67 -5.76 -4.05 -4.96
CA GLY A 67 -5.21 -4.32 -3.63
C GLY A 67 -5.47 -5.76 -3.16
N ILE A 68 -6.66 -6.29 -3.40
CA ILE A 68 -6.98 -7.69 -3.06
C ILE A 68 -6.13 -8.65 -3.90
N TYR A 69 -5.97 -8.42 -5.21
CA TYR A 69 -5.15 -9.27 -6.06
C TYR A 69 -3.67 -9.23 -5.63
N PHE A 70 -3.12 -8.07 -5.26
CA PHE A 70 -1.76 -8.00 -4.70
C PHE A 70 -1.62 -8.81 -3.41
N GLN A 71 -2.61 -8.72 -2.52
CA GLN A 71 -2.63 -9.47 -1.26
C GLN A 71 -2.71 -11.00 -1.48
N LYS A 72 -3.38 -11.43 -2.56
CA LYS A 72 -3.46 -12.85 -2.97
C LYS A 72 -2.23 -13.33 -3.76
N GLY A 73 -1.26 -12.46 -4.05
CA GLY A 73 -0.10 -12.78 -4.88
C GLY A 73 -0.40 -12.84 -6.38
N GLU A 74 -1.60 -12.44 -6.80
CA GLU A 74 -2.00 -12.37 -8.21
C GLU A 74 -1.54 -11.04 -8.83
N ILE A 75 -0.22 -10.83 -8.82
CA ILE A 75 0.41 -9.53 -9.08
C ILE A 75 0.02 -8.96 -10.46
N ASP A 76 0.01 -9.80 -11.50
CA ASP A 76 -0.29 -9.34 -12.87
C ASP A 76 -1.71 -8.79 -13.00
N LYS A 77 -2.69 -9.42 -12.35
CA LYS A 77 -4.08 -8.92 -12.34
C LYS A 77 -4.16 -7.54 -11.65
N GLY A 78 -3.46 -7.39 -10.52
CA GLY A 78 -3.39 -6.09 -9.83
C GLY A 78 -2.76 -5.01 -10.70
N ILE A 79 -1.70 -5.33 -11.45
CA ILE A 79 -1.03 -4.43 -12.39
C ILE A 79 -2.01 -3.98 -13.49
N ASP A 80 -2.77 -4.89 -14.10
CA ASP A 80 -3.69 -4.55 -15.19
C ASP A 80 -4.81 -3.63 -14.73
N LEU A 81 -5.34 -3.86 -13.52
CA LEU A 81 -6.33 -2.97 -12.91
C LEU A 81 -5.76 -1.57 -12.63
N CYS A 82 -4.53 -1.48 -12.12
CA CYS A 82 -3.86 -0.19 -11.92
C CYS A 82 -3.64 0.56 -13.23
N LYS A 83 -3.23 -0.13 -14.32
CA LYS A 83 -3.13 0.46 -15.66
C LYS A 83 -4.48 0.99 -16.13
N ARG A 84 -5.57 0.24 -15.89
CA ARG A 84 -6.91 0.68 -16.23
C ARG A 84 -7.31 1.95 -15.49
N VAL A 85 -6.97 2.08 -14.21
CA VAL A 85 -7.18 3.33 -13.46
C VAL A 85 -6.40 4.50 -14.08
N ILE A 86 -5.16 4.29 -14.48
CA ILE A 86 -4.33 5.33 -15.12
C ILE A 86 -4.95 5.81 -16.45
N GLU A 87 -5.52 4.90 -17.24
CA GLU A 87 -6.25 5.26 -18.46
C GLU A 87 -7.49 6.12 -18.17
N LEU A 88 -8.21 5.81 -17.09
CA LEU A 88 -9.42 6.53 -16.69
C LEU A 88 -9.09 7.86 -16.00
N ARG A 89 -8.01 7.92 -15.22
CA ARG A 89 -7.61 9.04 -14.35
C ARG A 89 -6.09 9.08 -14.17
N SER A 90 -5.40 9.64 -15.14
CA SER A 90 -3.94 9.70 -15.15
C SER A 90 -3.32 10.63 -14.09
N ASP A 91 -4.11 11.52 -13.48
CA ASP A 91 -3.68 12.42 -12.41
C ASP A 91 -3.65 11.77 -11.01
N PHE A 92 -4.22 10.58 -10.87
CA PHE A 92 -4.36 9.90 -9.59
C PHE A 92 -3.05 9.21 -9.15
N ALA A 93 -2.53 9.51 -7.95
CA ALA A 93 -1.24 9.00 -7.50
C ALA A 93 -1.24 7.52 -7.12
N ILE A 94 -2.34 7.03 -6.54
CA ILE A 94 -2.44 5.70 -5.95
C ILE A 94 -2.09 4.56 -6.92
N PRO A 95 -2.62 4.50 -8.17
CA PRO A 95 -2.29 3.41 -9.07
C PRO A 95 -0.81 3.35 -9.44
N TYR A 96 -0.12 4.49 -9.49
CA TYR A 96 1.32 4.53 -9.73
C TYR A 96 2.10 4.01 -8.50
N GLY A 97 1.67 4.34 -7.28
CA GLY A 97 2.23 3.79 -6.05
C GLY A 97 2.07 2.26 -5.98
N ASN A 98 0.89 1.76 -6.31
CA ASN A 98 0.57 0.34 -6.36
C ASN A 98 1.39 -0.39 -7.44
N LEU A 99 1.54 0.21 -8.64
CA LEU A 99 2.42 -0.34 -9.69
C LEU A 99 3.87 -0.40 -9.23
N GLY A 100 4.35 0.66 -8.56
CA GLY A 100 5.70 0.68 -8.01
C GLY A 100 5.94 -0.44 -7.02
N PHE A 101 5.01 -0.67 -6.10
CA PHE A 101 5.04 -1.80 -5.18
C PHE A 101 5.05 -3.14 -5.94
N ALA A 102 4.14 -3.33 -6.89
CA ALA A 102 4.03 -4.56 -7.66
C ALA A 102 5.31 -4.88 -8.44
N TYR A 103 5.91 -3.90 -9.11
CA TYR A 103 7.19 -4.08 -9.81
C TYR A 103 8.35 -4.39 -8.85
N LEU A 104 8.32 -3.82 -7.64
CA LEU A 104 9.33 -4.12 -6.62
C LEU A 104 9.25 -5.57 -6.15
N GLU A 105 8.03 -6.10 -6.00
CA GLU A 105 7.78 -7.52 -5.68
C GLU A 105 8.21 -8.47 -6.81
N GLN A 106 8.08 -8.04 -8.08
CA GLN A 106 8.59 -8.77 -9.24
C GLN A 106 10.11 -8.65 -9.43
N GLY A 107 10.81 -7.86 -8.59
CA GLY A 107 12.25 -7.61 -8.73
C GLY A 107 12.61 -6.61 -9.84
N GLU A 108 11.62 -5.98 -10.47
CA GLU A 108 11.79 -4.99 -11.54
C GLU A 108 12.07 -3.60 -10.95
N VAL A 109 13.16 -3.47 -10.19
CA VAL A 109 13.49 -2.29 -9.37
C VAL A 109 13.49 -0.98 -10.18
N GLY A 110 13.99 -1.00 -11.41
CA GLY A 110 14.00 0.20 -12.26
C GLY A 110 12.58 0.70 -12.56
N LYS A 111 11.68 -0.19 -12.99
CA LYS A 111 10.27 0.16 -13.24
C LYS A 111 9.55 0.60 -11.97
N ALA A 112 9.87 -0.03 -10.84
CA ALA A 112 9.32 0.38 -9.55
C ALA A 112 9.66 1.83 -9.23
N ILE A 113 10.93 2.22 -9.36
CA ILE A 113 11.40 3.59 -9.13
C ILE A 113 10.67 4.58 -10.06
N ASP A 114 10.56 4.28 -11.34
CA ASP A 114 9.88 5.17 -12.30
C ASP A 114 8.43 5.43 -11.89
N MET A 115 7.69 4.38 -11.53
CA MET A 115 6.29 4.51 -11.11
C MET A 115 6.16 5.24 -9.78
N LEU A 116 7.01 4.94 -8.80
CA LEU A 116 7.00 5.60 -7.49
C LEU A 116 7.37 7.08 -7.57
N GLN A 117 8.32 7.46 -8.42
CA GLN A 117 8.62 8.86 -8.68
C GLN A 117 7.41 9.61 -9.27
N VAL A 118 6.67 8.97 -10.19
CA VAL A 118 5.42 9.53 -10.71
C VAL A 118 4.39 9.69 -9.58
N ALA A 119 4.21 8.68 -8.73
CA ALA A 119 3.29 8.72 -7.60
C ALA A 119 3.61 9.88 -6.66
N VAL A 120 4.87 10.03 -6.24
CA VAL A 120 5.34 11.09 -5.33
C VAL A 120 5.25 12.48 -5.99
N LYS A 121 5.47 12.57 -7.30
CA LYS A 121 5.28 13.84 -8.04
C LYS A 121 3.82 14.27 -8.07
N LYS A 122 2.87 13.32 -8.17
CA LYS A 122 1.42 13.60 -8.16
C LYS A 122 0.89 13.90 -6.76
N ASP A 123 1.36 13.17 -5.77
CA ASP A 123 1.06 13.39 -4.35
C ASP A 123 2.35 13.35 -3.52
N PRO A 124 2.96 14.52 -3.23
CA PRO A 124 4.17 14.61 -2.41
C PRO A 124 3.97 14.16 -0.95
N LYS A 125 2.72 13.96 -0.51
CA LYS A 125 2.39 13.49 0.84
C LYS A 125 2.01 12.01 0.88
N PHE A 126 2.17 11.29 -0.20
CA PHE A 126 1.88 9.86 -0.27
C PHE A 126 2.97 9.06 0.46
N VAL A 127 2.80 8.92 1.78
CA VAL A 127 3.79 8.30 2.70
C VAL A 127 4.22 6.90 2.24
N GLN A 128 3.26 6.05 1.84
CA GLN A 128 3.55 4.70 1.38
C GLN A 128 4.43 4.71 0.12
N ALA A 129 4.13 5.58 -0.85
CA ALA A 129 4.94 5.69 -2.06
C ALA A 129 6.36 6.20 -1.77
N LEU A 130 6.51 7.18 -0.87
CA LEU A 130 7.80 7.67 -0.41
C LEU A 130 8.64 6.57 0.23
N SER A 131 8.05 5.79 1.14
CA SER A 131 8.76 4.72 1.82
C SER A 131 9.09 3.55 0.88
N THR A 132 8.17 3.17 -0.02
CA THR A 132 8.43 2.15 -1.04
C THR A 132 9.51 2.60 -2.02
N LEU A 133 9.56 3.89 -2.38
CA LEU A 133 10.64 4.47 -3.19
C LEU A 133 11.98 4.36 -2.47
N GLY A 134 12.00 4.65 -1.17
CA GLY A 134 13.19 4.47 -0.33
C GLY A 134 13.66 3.01 -0.32
N SER A 135 12.73 2.04 -0.20
CA SER A 135 13.02 0.61 -0.30
C SER A 135 13.59 0.22 -1.68
N ALA A 136 13.01 0.77 -2.75
CA ALA A 136 13.49 0.53 -4.12
C ALA A 136 14.91 1.09 -4.32
N TYR A 137 15.22 2.25 -3.76
CA TYR A 137 16.57 2.81 -3.79
C TYR A 137 17.57 1.96 -3.00
N LEU A 138 17.21 1.42 -1.83
CA LEU A 138 18.06 0.47 -1.09
C LEU A 138 18.42 -0.74 -1.97
N ARG A 139 17.42 -1.37 -2.60
CA ARG A 139 17.65 -2.50 -3.51
C ARG A 139 18.54 -2.15 -4.70
N GLN A 140 18.65 -0.87 -5.07
CA GLN A 140 19.53 -0.37 -6.14
C GLN A 140 20.90 0.10 -5.63
N GLY A 141 21.15 0.07 -4.30
CA GLY A 141 22.38 0.59 -3.67
C GLY A 141 22.46 2.12 -3.61
N LYS A 142 21.35 2.82 -3.84
CA LYS A 142 21.23 4.28 -3.78
C LYS A 142 20.86 4.72 -2.35
N ILE A 143 21.85 4.69 -1.46
CA ILE A 143 21.60 4.82 -0.02
C ILE A 143 21.14 6.23 0.36
N GLU A 144 21.73 7.26 -0.22
CA GLU A 144 21.39 8.67 0.03
C GLU A 144 19.94 8.98 -0.40
N GLU A 145 19.54 8.53 -1.59
CA GLU A 145 18.20 8.72 -2.11
C GLU A 145 17.15 7.95 -1.27
N SER A 146 17.54 6.78 -0.76
CA SER A 146 16.70 6.03 0.18
C SER A 146 16.49 6.81 1.47
N ILE A 147 17.56 7.34 2.06
CA ILE A 147 17.48 8.15 3.30
C ILE A 147 16.59 9.37 3.07
N GLU A 148 16.77 10.09 1.96
CA GLU A 148 15.97 11.28 1.66
C GLU A 148 14.48 10.94 1.54
N SER A 149 14.14 9.86 0.81
CA SER A 149 12.75 9.43 0.60
C SER A 149 12.08 9.01 1.90
N ASN A 150 12.77 8.20 2.72
CA ASN A 150 12.21 7.74 3.99
C ASN A 150 12.13 8.87 5.05
N LYS A 151 13.06 9.83 5.04
CA LYS A 151 12.93 11.04 5.88
C LYS A 151 11.70 11.83 5.53
N LYS A 152 11.43 12.08 4.25
CA LYS A 152 10.18 12.72 3.82
C LYS A 152 8.95 11.96 4.30
N ALA A 153 8.99 10.62 4.30
CA ALA A 153 7.90 9.80 4.81
C ALA A 153 7.66 10.01 6.31
N ILE A 154 8.72 10.01 7.14
CA ILE A 154 8.58 10.22 8.60
C ILE A 154 8.32 11.68 8.97
N ASP A 155 8.69 12.64 8.16
CA ASP A 155 8.32 14.06 8.35
C ASP A 155 6.81 14.26 8.23
N ILE A 156 6.14 13.45 7.39
CA ILE A 156 4.68 13.48 7.19
C ILE A 156 3.98 12.58 8.23
N ALA A 157 4.51 11.38 8.45
CA ALA A 157 3.98 10.39 9.38
C ALA A 157 5.10 9.87 10.29
N PRO A 158 5.35 10.54 11.44
CA PRO A 158 6.50 10.22 12.32
C PRO A 158 6.49 8.80 12.90
N ASN A 159 5.36 8.12 12.91
CA ASN A 159 5.19 6.76 13.40
C ASN A 159 5.11 5.72 12.27
N PHE A 160 5.50 6.06 11.04
CA PHE A 160 5.45 5.13 9.92
C PHE A 160 6.60 4.12 10.00
N ALA A 161 6.32 2.98 10.62
CA ALA A 161 7.29 1.96 11.01
C ALA A 161 8.18 1.45 9.87
N VAL A 162 7.61 1.27 8.66
CA VAL A 162 8.33 0.82 7.47
C VAL A 162 9.45 1.78 7.07
N ALA A 163 9.19 3.11 7.14
CA ALA A 163 10.21 4.10 6.82
C ALA A 163 11.36 4.11 7.85
N HIS A 164 11.04 3.90 9.13
CA HIS A 164 12.07 3.73 10.16
C HIS A 164 12.91 2.48 9.92
N ASN A 165 12.31 1.34 9.57
CA ASN A 165 13.08 0.14 9.22
C ASN A 165 13.99 0.38 8.01
N ASN A 166 13.50 1.03 6.97
CA ASN A 166 14.32 1.37 5.80
C ASN A 166 15.49 2.31 6.17
N LEU A 167 15.26 3.29 7.06
CA LEU A 167 16.31 4.18 7.56
C LEU A 167 17.33 3.42 8.39
N ALA A 168 16.91 2.45 9.21
CA ALA A 168 17.81 1.60 9.97
C ALA A 168 18.78 0.86 9.03
N ILE A 169 18.25 0.23 7.98
CA ILE A 169 19.06 -0.46 6.96
C ILE A 169 19.99 0.52 6.24
N ALA A 170 19.47 1.67 5.79
CA ALA A 170 20.26 2.65 5.07
C ALA A 170 21.42 3.23 5.90
N TYR A 171 21.20 3.49 7.18
CA TYR A 171 22.25 3.97 8.08
C TYR A 171 23.25 2.88 8.48
N LEU A 172 22.81 1.61 8.54
CA LEU A 172 23.70 0.47 8.72
C LEU A 172 24.68 0.35 7.54
N GLU A 173 24.19 0.43 6.30
CA GLU A 173 25.02 0.44 5.09
C GLU A 173 26.04 1.60 5.04
N LYS A 174 25.74 2.68 5.74
CA LYS A 174 26.66 3.83 5.90
C LYS A 174 27.59 3.71 7.13
N GLU A 175 27.52 2.62 7.88
CA GLU A 175 28.24 2.45 9.14
C GLU A 175 27.88 3.51 10.20
N GLU A 176 26.71 4.18 10.06
CA GLU A 176 26.21 5.15 11.03
C GLU A 176 25.39 4.44 12.12
N PHE A 177 26.03 3.53 12.85
CA PHE A 177 25.41 2.54 13.75
C PHE A 177 24.45 3.13 14.79
N LYS A 178 24.77 4.32 15.35
CA LYS A 178 23.89 4.97 16.34
C LYS A 178 22.54 5.35 15.74
N LYS A 179 22.53 5.89 14.51
CA LYS A 179 21.29 6.23 13.81
C LYS A 179 20.53 4.97 13.37
N ALA A 180 21.28 3.95 12.91
CA ALA A 180 20.68 2.67 12.56
C ALA A 180 19.92 2.07 13.75
N MET A 181 20.51 2.02 14.94
CA MET A 181 19.88 1.55 16.16
C MET A 181 18.65 2.39 16.54
N GLU A 182 18.77 3.74 16.53
CA GLU A 182 17.65 4.62 16.85
C GLU A 182 16.43 4.35 15.96
N HIS A 183 16.64 4.20 14.66
CA HIS A 183 15.57 3.94 13.72
C HIS A 183 15.05 2.49 13.81
N CYS A 184 15.91 1.52 14.10
CA CYS A 184 15.53 0.14 14.35
C CYS A 184 14.59 0.03 15.58
N ASP A 185 14.95 0.69 16.69
CA ASP A 185 14.15 0.70 17.91
C ASP A 185 12.78 1.39 17.67
N LYS A 186 12.74 2.50 16.91
CA LYS A 186 11.48 3.15 16.51
C LYS A 186 10.62 2.28 15.61
N ALA A 187 11.21 1.55 14.66
CA ALA A 187 10.47 0.63 13.81
C ALA A 187 9.76 -0.44 14.67
N ALA A 188 10.46 -1.03 15.62
CA ALA A 188 9.90 -2.01 16.55
C ALA A 188 8.82 -1.38 17.47
N GLU A 189 9.06 -0.20 18.03
CA GLU A 189 8.11 0.55 18.86
C GLU A 189 6.79 0.80 18.10
N PHE A 190 6.87 1.12 16.80
CA PHE A 190 5.70 1.38 15.95
C PHE A 190 5.12 0.11 15.32
N GLY A 191 5.53 -1.08 15.81
CA GLY A 191 4.91 -2.36 15.47
C GLY A 191 5.43 -3.02 14.20
N PHE A 192 6.62 -2.64 13.70
CA PHE A 192 7.28 -3.36 12.62
C PHE A 192 8.01 -4.60 13.16
N ASP A 193 7.82 -5.74 12.53
CA ASP A 193 8.57 -6.95 12.82
C ASP A 193 9.97 -6.86 12.18
N VAL A 194 10.92 -6.33 12.93
CA VAL A 194 12.29 -6.10 12.45
C VAL A 194 12.99 -7.43 12.26
N HIS A 195 13.62 -7.60 11.09
CA HIS A 195 14.30 -8.85 10.75
C HIS A 195 15.40 -9.20 11.79
N PRO A 196 15.45 -10.46 12.28
CA PRO A 196 16.41 -10.86 13.32
C PRO A 196 17.87 -10.61 12.96
N ASP A 197 18.25 -10.71 11.68
CA ASP A 197 19.61 -10.46 11.24
C ASP A 197 20.01 -8.99 11.44
N LEU A 198 19.10 -8.04 11.16
CA LEU A 198 19.34 -6.61 11.40
C LEU A 198 19.54 -6.34 12.90
N LEU A 199 18.71 -6.94 13.75
CA LEU A 199 18.82 -6.82 15.20
C LEU A 199 20.17 -7.36 15.68
N LYS A 200 20.55 -8.56 15.24
CA LYS A 200 21.82 -9.21 15.60
C LYS A 200 23.04 -8.40 15.16
N GLU A 201 23.01 -7.84 13.97
CA GLU A 201 24.10 -7.02 13.46
C GLU A 201 24.27 -5.73 14.29
N LEU A 202 23.15 -5.10 14.66
CA LEU A 202 23.16 -3.89 15.49
C LEU A 202 23.51 -4.16 16.96
N GLU A 203 23.28 -5.38 17.49
CA GLU A 203 23.66 -5.74 18.87
C GLU A 203 25.17 -5.57 19.15
N ALA A 204 26.01 -5.73 18.15
CA ALA A 204 27.46 -5.56 18.29
C ALA A 204 27.88 -4.08 18.58
N TYR A 205 26.95 -3.13 18.40
CA TYR A 205 27.18 -1.69 18.52
C TYR A 205 26.35 -1.02 19.64
N ARG A 206 25.59 -1.81 20.42
CA ARG A 206 24.78 -1.37 21.59
C ARG A 206 25.61 -1.04 22.83
#